data_e8b8d729090c054d821734d0ba2c81fc
#
_entry.id   e8b8d729090c054d821734d0ba2c81fc
#
_cell.length_a   1.000
_cell.length_b   1.000
_cell.length_c   1.000
_cell.angle_alpha   90.00
_cell.angle_beta   90.00
_cell.angle_gamma   90.00
#
_symmetry.space_group_name_H-M   'P 1'
#
loop_
_entity.id
_entity.type
_entity.pdbx_description
1 polymer ?
#
loop_
_entity_poly.entity_id
_entity_poly.type
_entity_poly.pdbx_seq_one_letter_code
_entity_poly.pdbx_strand_id
1 'polypeptide(L)'
;MEGTNEGNVFSCAMRAGLYLGGWFILRDSIEMFVYSNVVSVGAVFLLALLSIVSLLLTLYIITKGTDVYKREVLKENVSYFKVLNYGFYLFFFASMIYAVFIFLCLTLFNPEMLSDQKNFYDSVFTQMGTMEGASTEMLNSFKSHYDKGFEGLLSQSPRDVAMNNLFGETTYGFFLCLVTSIFLTKKISK
;
A
#
# COMPACT_ATOMS: atom_id res chain seq x y z
N MET A 1 -9.58 10.53 34.85
CA MET A 1 -10.63 10.06 33.92
C MET A 1 -10.15 10.24 32.46
N GLU A 2 -9.14 9.48 32.03
CA GLU A 2 -8.56 9.55 30.66
C GLU A 2 -9.00 8.37 29.76
N GLY A 3 -9.75 7.40 30.30
CA GLY A 3 -10.07 6.17 29.58
C GLY A 3 -11.12 6.23 28.46
N THR A 4 -11.82 7.35 28.28
CA THR A 4 -12.91 7.47 27.29
C THR A 4 -12.44 7.91 25.89
N ASN A 5 -11.25 8.55 25.78
CA ASN A 5 -10.77 9.07 24.51
C ASN A 5 -10.02 8.02 23.66
N GLU A 6 -9.35 7.05 24.28
CA GLU A 6 -8.59 6.03 23.55
C GLU A 6 -9.50 5.09 22.75
N GLY A 7 -10.61 4.64 23.32
CA GLY A 7 -11.59 3.80 22.62
C GLY A 7 -12.16 4.44 21.35
N ASN A 8 -12.29 5.77 21.35
CA ASN A 8 -12.79 6.51 20.20
C ASN A 8 -11.74 6.65 19.09
N VAL A 9 -10.43 6.78 19.43
CA VAL A 9 -9.34 6.82 18.44
C VAL A 9 -9.28 5.51 17.66
N PHE A 10 -9.26 4.38 18.36
CA PHE A 10 -9.23 3.05 17.74
C PHE A 10 -10.44 2.81 16.85
N SER A 11 -11.65 3.16 17.30
CA SER A 11 -12.86 2.98 16.51
C SER A 11 -12.85 3.79 15.21
N CYS A 12 -12.44 5.07 15.29
CA CYS A 12 -12.31 5.92 14.10
C CYS A 12 -11.21 5.42 13.15
N ALA A 13 -10.05 5.06 13.70
CA ALA A 13 -8.93 4.55 12.92
C ALA A 13 -9.24 3.19 12.26
N MET A 14 -9.93 2.30 12.97
CA MET A 14 -10.36 1.01 12.44
C MET A 14 -11.33 1.16 11.27
N ARG A 15 -12.34 2.05 11.38
CA ARG A 15 -13.27 2.33 10.27
C ARG A 15 -12.54 2.84 9.02
N ALA A 16 -11.67 3.83 9.18
CA ALA A 16 -10.89 4.35 8.06
C ALA A 16 -9.90 3.31 7.53
N GLY A 17 -9.30 2.51 8.40
CA GLY A 17 -8.40 1.40 8.06
C GLY A 17 -9.09 0.30 7.25
N LEU A 18 -10.37 -0.01 7.54
CA LEU A 18 -11.19 -0.92 6.73
C LEU A 18 -11.33 -0.44 5.28
N TYR A 19 -11.62 0.85 5.08
CA TYR A 19 -11.72 1.42 3.72
C TYR A 19 -10.37 1.38 3.01
N LEU A 20 -9.29 1.74 3.70
CA LEU A 20 -7.95 1.74 3.12
C LEU A 20 -7.45 0.32 2.83
N GLY A 21 -7.66 -0.62 3.75
CA GLY A 21 -7.31 -2.03 3.54
C GLY A 21 -8.12 -2.65 2.40
N GLY A 22 -9.43 -2.36 2.32
CA GLY A 22 -10.26 -2.76 1.19
C GLY A 22 -9.77 -2.20 -0.15
N TRP A 23 -9.28 -0.97 -0.15
CA TRP A 23 -8.65 -0.37 -1.33
C TRP A 23 -7.35 -1.10 -1.71
N PHE A 24 -6.48 -1.44 -0.76
CA PHE A 24 -5.26 -2.19 -1.03
C PHE A 24 -5.57 -3.55 -1.65
N ILE A 25 -6.58 -4.25 -1.11
CA ILE A 25 -7.05 -5.53 -1.67
C ILE A 25 -7.53 -5.35 -3.11
N LEU A 26 -8.35 -4.34 -3.38
CA LEU A 26 -8.86 -4.08 -4.73
C LEU A 26 -7.75 -3.75 -5.71
N ARG A 27 -6.81 -2.88 -5.32
CA ARG A 27 -5.64 -2.53 -6.13
C ARG A 27 -4.86 -3.78 -6.51
N ASP A 28 -4.47 -4.58 -5.53
CA ASP A 28 -3.65 -5.78 -5.76
C ASP A 28 -4.40 -6.84 -6.55
N SER A 29 -5.71 -6.97 -6.37
CA SER A 29 -6.53 -7.87 -7.20
C SER A 29 -6.50 -7.46 -8.68
N ILE A 30 -6.50 -6.15 -8.97
CA ILE A 30 -6.33 -5.63 -10.34
C ILE A 30 -4.91 -5.91 -10.84
N GLU A 31 -3.89 -5.68 -10.02
CA GLU A 31 -2.49 -5.95 -10.37
C GLU A 31 -2.28 -7.43 -10.68
N MET A 32 -2.78 -8.33 -9.83
CA MET A 32 -2.74 -9.78 -10.06
C MET A 32 -3.40 -10.19 -11.39
N PHE A 33 -4.58 -9.62 -11.68
CA PHE A 33 -5.26 -9.88 -12.94
C PHE A 33 -4.42 -9.43 -14.14
N VAL A 34 -3.76 -8.28 -14.04
CA VAL A 34 -2.86 -7.77 -15.10
C VAL A 34 -1.65 -8.70 -15.26
N TYR A 35 -1.01 -9.10 -14.17
CA TYR A 35 0.17 -9.98 -14.23
C TYR A 35 -0.12 -11.32 -14.88
N SER A 36 -1.28 -11.90 -14.61
CA SER A 36 -1.64 -13.22 -15.15
C SER A 36 -2.19 -13.19 -16.57
N ASN A 37 -2.73 -12.05 -17.06
CA ASN A 37 -3.50 -12.01 -18.30
C ASN A 37 -2.99 -11.03 -19.36
N VAL A 38 -2.21 -10.01 -18.99
CA VAL A 38 -1.86 -8.91 -19.91
C VAL A 38 -0.36 -8.69 -19.93
N VAL A 39 0.33 -9.41 -20.78
CA VAL A 39 1.79 -9.26 -20.94
C VAL A 39 2.09 -8.23 -22.03
N SER A 40 2.23 -6.96 -21.65
CA SER A 40 2.63 -5.90 -22.58
C SER A 40 3.32 -4.74 -21.87
N VAL A 41 4.17 -4.01 -22.58
CA VAL A 41 4.76 -2.75 -22.08
C VAL A 41 3.67 -1.74 -21.72
N GLY A 42 2.54 -1.73 -22.44
CA GLY A 42 1.38 -0.88 -22.13
C GLY A 42 0.75 -1.19 -20.76
N ALA A 43 0.80 -2.44 -20.32
CA ALA A 43 0.32 -2.82 -18.98
C ALA A 43 1.13 -2.15 -17.86
N VAL A 44 2.44 -1.93 -18.06
CA VAL A 44 3.27 -1.21 -17.07
C VAL A 44 2.79 0.22 -16.87
N PHE A 45 2.38 0.92 -17.93
CA PHE A 45 1.78 2.26 -17.82
C PHE A 45 0.45 2.22 -17.07
N LEU A 46 -0.38 1.20 -17.28
CA LEU A 46 -1.63 1.00 -16.52
C LEU A 46 -1.33 0.81 -15.03
N LEU A 47 -0.35 -0.02 -14.68
CA LEU A 47 0.07 -0.25 -13.30
C LEU A 47 0.65 1.02 -12.66
N ALA A 48 1.42 1.81 -13.41
CA ALA A 48 1.93 3.09 -12.94
C ALA A 48 0.80 4.09 -12.67
N LEU A 49 -0.20 4.18 -13.56
CA LEU A 49 -1.39 5.00 -13.35
C LEU A 49 -2.18 4.53 -12.13
N LEU A 50 -2.37 3.22 -11.96
CA LEU A 50 -3.04 2.64 -10.80
C LEU A 50 -2.31 3.01 -9.49
N SER A 51 -0.97 3.01 -9.51
CA SER A 51 -0.15 3.41 -8.35
C SER A 51 -0.35 4.90 -8.00
N ILE A 52 -0.42 5.78 -9.00
CA ILE A 52 -0.70 7.22 -8.80
C ILE A 52 -2.11 7.40 -8.22
N VAL A 53 -3.11 6.75 -8.79
CA VAL A 53 -4.50 6.79 -8.29
C VAL A 53 -4.56 6.25 -6.86
N SER A 54 -3.83 5.19 -6.57
CA SER A 54 -3.75 4.59 -5.23
C SER A 54 -3.17 5.57 -4.21
N LEU A 55 -2.11 6.29 -4.55
CA LEU A 55 -1.52 7.31 -3.69
C LEU A 55 -2.52 8.44 -3.40
N LEU A 56 -3.19 8.95 -4.44
CA LEU A 56 -4.17 10.03 -4.29
C LEU A 56 -5.37 9.60 -3.42
N LEU A 57 -5.87 8.38 -3.63
CA LEU A 57 -6.98 7.84 -2.83
C LEU A 57 -6.56 7.58 -1.38
N THR A 58 -5.35 7.10 -1.16
CA THR A 58 -4.77 6.95 0.18
C THR A 58 -4.73 8.30 0.91
N LEU A 59 -4.21 9.34 0.27
CA LEU A 59 -4.18 10.70 0.82
C LEU A 59 -5.59 11.23 1.09
N TYR A 60 -6.54 10.96 0.23
CA TYR A 60 -7.94 11.33 0.43
C TYR A 60 -8.54 10.63 1.66
N ILE A 61 -8.33 9.32 1.82
CA ILE A 61 -8.84 8.55 2.96
C ILE A 61 -8.22 9.05 4.26
N ILE A 62 -6.90 9.31 4.29
CA ILE A 62 -6.21 9.88 5.45
C ILE A 62 -6.83 11.24 5.82
N THR A 63 -6.99 12.13 4.84
CA THR A 63 -7.51 13.48 5.07
C THR A 63 -8.94 13.42 5.60
N LYS A 64 -9.83 12.68 4.94
CA LYS A 64 -11.24 12.55 5.36
C LYS A 64 -11.36 11.84 6.69
N GLY A 65 -10.63 10.76 6.92
CA GLY A 65 -10.63 10.06 8.21
C GLY A 65 -10.12 10.94 9.35
N THR A 66 -9.07 11.72 9.11
CA THR A 66 -8.57 12.70 10.09
C THR A 66 -9.59 13.80 10.38
N ASP A 67 -10.31 14.30 9.38
CA ASP A 67 -11.37 15.30 9.59
C ASP A 67 -12.53 14.76 10.44
N VAL A 68 -12.92 13.51 10.22
CA VAL A 68 -13.92 12.81 11.07
C VAL A 68 -13.38 12.69 12.50
N TYR A 69 -12.15 12.21 12.66
CA TYR A 69 -11.50 12.07 13.97
C TYR A 69 -11.42 13.39 14.72
N LYS A 70 -11.07 14.48 14.04
CA LYS A 70 -11.04 15.82 14.64
C LYS A 70 -12.41 16.26 15.16
N ARG A 71 -13.46 16.06 14.36
CA ARG A 71 -14.82 16.49 14.71
C ARG A 71 -15.41 15.65 15.84
N GLU A 72 -15.27 14.33 15.77
CA GLU A 72 -15.91 13.41 16.70
C GLU A 72 -15.15 13.25 18.02
N VAL A 73 -13.81 13.27 17.97
CA VAL A 73 -12.97 12.91 19.13
C VAL A 73 -12.16 14.08 19.66
N LEU A 74 -11.41 14.79 18.81
CA LEU A 74 -10.48 15.83 19.28
C LEU A 74 -11.19 17.14 19.62
N LYS A 75 -12.29 17.44 18.93
CA LYS A 75 -13.03 18.71 19.07
C LYS A 75 -12.11 19.93 18.96
N GLU A 76 -11.71 20.52 20.09
CA GLU A 76 -10.85 21.71 20.11
C GLU A 76 -9.35 21.42 20.34
N ASN A 77 -9.01 20.21 20.80
CA ASN A 77 -7.65 19.83 21.19
C ASN A 77 -6.91 19.10 20.07
N VAL A 78 -6.77 19.74 18.90
CA VAL A 78 -6.02 19.18 17.78
C VAL A 78 -4.51 19.35 18.01
N SER A 79 -3.79 18.25 18.17
CA SER A 79 -2.33 18.20 18.35
C SER A 79 -1.73 17.34 17.25
N TYR A 80 -0.51 17.69 16.81
CA TYR A 80 0.25 16.93 15.83
C TYR A 80 0.37 15.45 16.21
N PHE A 81 0.78 15.16 17.45
CA PHE A 81 0.94 13.79 17.92
C PHE A 81 -0.36 12.99 17.96
N LYS A 82 -1.50 13.62 18.24
CA LYS A 82 -2.80 12.95 18.22
C LYS A 82 -3.19 12.58 16.80
N VAL A 83 -2.97 13.45 15.82
CA VAL A 83 -3.23 13.20 14.41
C VAL A 83 -2.28 12.12 13.87
N LEU A 84 -1.00 12.20 14.21
CA LEU A 84 0.00 11.20 13.84
C LEU A 84 -0.35 9.82 14.40
N ASN A 85 -0.72 9.74 15.67
CA ASN A 85 -1.10 8.49 16.33
C ASN A 85 -2.36 7.87 15.68
N TYR A 86 -3.35 8.69 15.36
CA TYR A 86 -4.51 8.25 14.59
C TYR A 86 -4.10 7.66 13.24
N GLY A 87 -3.23 8.34 12.50
CA GLY A 87 -2.72 7.87 11.21
C GLY A 87 -1.96 6.54 11.32
N PHE A 88 -1.15 6.37 12.37
CA PHE A 88 -0.47 5.12 12.65
C PHE A 88 -1.45 3.96 12.84
N TYR A 89 -2.48 4.12 13.69
CA TYR A 89 -3.50 3.07 13.87
C TYR A 89 -4.30 2.81 12.60
N LEU A 90 -4.61 3.84 11.81
CA LEU A 90 -5.31 3.69 10.53
C LEU A 90 -4.54 2.75 9.60
N PHE A 91 -3.24 3.01 9.40
CA PHE A 91 -2.40 2.15 8.56
C PHE A 91 -2.18 0.78 9.16
N PHE A 92 -2.01 0.66 10.47
CA PHE A 92 -1.87 -0.62 11.14
C PHE A 92 -3.10 -1.53 10.87
N PHE A 93 -4.31 -1.00 11.00
CA PHE A 93 -5.52 -1.77 10.70
C PHE A 93 -5.66 -2.09 9.21
N ALA A 94 -5.34 -1.13 8.34
CA ALA A 94 -5.36 -1.37 6.90
C ALA A 94 -4.38 -2.47 6.49
N SER A 95 -3.14 -2.38 6.98
CA SER A 95 -2.08 -3.36 6.71
C SER A 95 -2.38 -4.74 7.28
N MET A 96 -3.05 -4.81 8.44
CA MET A 96 -3.45 -6.09 9.03
C MET A 96 -4.46 -6.82 8.15
N ILE A 97 -5.48 -6.12 7.64
CA ILE A 97 -6.49 -6.68 6.73
C ILE A 97 -5.83 -7.11 5.42
N TYR A 98 -4.97 -6.26 4.88
CA TYR A 98 -4.26 -6.52 3.65
C TYR A 98 -3.29 -7.72 3.78
N ALA A 99 -2.55 -7.84 4.88
CA ALA A 99 -1.67 -8.97 5.13
C ALA A 99 -2.43 -10.31 5.20
N VAL A 100 -3.62 -10.32 5.82
CA VAL A 100 -4.49 -11.50 5.82
C VAL A 100 -4.90 -11.86 4.40
N PHE A 101 -5.26 -10.88 3.57
CA PHE A 101 -5.60 -11.12 2.18
C PHE A 101 -4.42 -11.71 1.39
N ILE A 102 -3.21 -11.14 1.50
CA ILE A 102 -2.01 -11.67 0.85
C ILE A 102 -1.71 -13.11 1.29
N PHE A 103 -1.82 -13.39 2.60
CA PHE A 103 -1.64 -14.74 3.11
C PHE A 103 -2.63 -15.73 2.49
N LEU A 104 -3.91 -15.35 2.39
CA LEU A 104 -4.95 -16.19 1.78
C LEU A 104 -4.72 -16.36 0.26
N CYS A 105 -4.30 -15.30 -0.43
CA CYS A 105 -3.94 -15.40 -1.85
C CYS A 105 -2.82 -16.40 -2.07
N LEU A 106 -1.71 -16.28 -1.35
CA LEU A 106 -0.54 -17.14 -1.54
C LEU A 106 -0.75 -18.58 -1.06
N THR A 107 -1.73 -18.83 -0.19
CA THR A 107 -1.98 -20.19 0.32
C THR A 107 -3.14 -20.90 -0.35
N LEU A 108 -4.20 -20.18 -0.77
CA LEU A 108 -5.45 -20.78 -1.21
C LEU A 108 -5.89 -20.36 -2.61
N PHE A 109 -5.77 -19.08 -2.96
CA PHE A 109 -6.39 -18.56 -4.18
C PHE A 109 -5.45 -18.54 -5.37
N ASN A 110 -4.22 -18.09 -5.18
CA ASN A 110 -3.19 -18.02 -6.22
C ASN A 110 -1.79 -18.23 -5.62
N PRO A 111 -1.38 -19.48 -5.37
CA PRO A 111 -0.04 -19.80 -4.86
C PRO A 111 1.08 -19.34 -5.82
N GLU A 112 0.77 -19.20 -7.11
CA GLU A 112 1.72 -18.79 -8.16
C GLU A 112 1.80 -17.26 -8.34
N MET A 113 1.08 -16.49 -7.54
CA MET A 113 0.97 -15.03 -7.64
C MET A 113 2.33 -14.33 -7.80
N LEU A 114 3.32 -14.70 -6.98
CA LEU A 114 4.67 -14.12 -7.08
C LEU A 114 5.40 -14.57 -8.36
N SER A 115 5.20 -15.81 -8.77
CA SER A 115 5.76 -16.33 -10.02
C SER A 115 5.14 -15.64 -11.24
N ASP A 116 3.84 -15.42 -11.23
CA ASP A 116 3.13 -14.68 -12.29
C ASP A 116 3.66 -13.25 -12.40
N GLN A 117 3.83 -12.57 -11.27
CA GLN A 117 4.41 -11.24 -11.24
C GLN A 117 5.83 -11.23 -11.81
N LYS A 118 6.67 -12.19 -11.45
CA LYS A 118 8.03 -12.32 -11.99
C LYS A 118 8.00 -12.54 -13.51
N ASN A 119 7.20 -13.48 -13.97
CA ASN A 119 7.07 -13.81 -15.38
C ASN A 119 6.57 -12.61 -16.21
N PHE A 120 5.64 -11.83 -15.67
CA PHE A 120 5.17 -10.60 -16.30
C PHE A 120 6.33 -9.63 -16.53
N TYR A 121 7.10 -9.30 -15.49
CA TYR A 121 8.21 -8.35 -15.63
C TYR A 121 9.34 -8.90 -16.49
N ASP A 122 9.68 -10.20 -16.42
CA ASP A 122 10.67 -10.84 -17.31
C ASP A 122 10.27 -10.69 -18.78
N SER A 123 8.98 -10.88 -19.08
CA SER A 123 8.43 -10.70 -20.42
C SER A 123 8.45 -9.25 -20.88
N VAL A 124 8.14 -8.31 -19.98
CA VAL A 124 8.22 -6.87 -20.26
C VAL A 124 9.66 -6.45 -20.54
N PHE A 125 10.64 -6.88 -19.73
CA PHE A 125 12.06 -6.57 -19.97
C PHE A 125 12.52 -7.12 -21.30
N THR A 126 12.07 -8.31 -21.69
CA THR A 126 12.37 -8.90 -23.00
C THR A 126 11.80 -8.06 -24.14
N GLN A 127 10.55 -7.62 -24.04
CA GLN A 127 9.92 -6.73 -25.03
C GLN A 127 10.64 -5.39 -25.13
N MET A 128 11.00 -4.79 -24.00
CA MET A 128 11.74 -3.51 -23.98
C MET A 128 13.12 -3.65 -24.63
N GLY A 129 13.80 -4.78 -24.46
CA GLY A 129 15.10 -5.04 -25.10
C GLY A 129 15.05 -5.15 -26.61
N THR A 130 13.87 -5.39 -27.21
CA THR A 130 13.68 -5.42 -28.67
C THR A 130 13.29 -4.07 -29.26
N MET A 131 13.04 -3.04 -28.43
CA MET A 131 12.69 -1.70 -28.91
C MET A 131 13.91 -0.91 -29.37
N GLU A 132 13.79 -0.23 -30.51
CA GLU A 132 14.84 0.66 -31.01
C GLU A 132 15.13 1.78 -29.99
N GLY A 133 16.42 1.97 -29.68
CA GLY A 133 16.88 3.00 -28.75
C GLY A 133 16.94 2.62 -27.28
N ALA A 134 16.58 1.39 -26.91
CA ALA A 134 16.72 0.91 -25.54
C ALA A 134 18.21 0.71 -25.19
N SER A 135 18.67 1.33 -24.08
CA SER A 135 20.01 1.09 -23.56
C SER A 135 20.08 -0.29 -22.93
N THR A 136 20.72 -1.22 -23.61
CA THR A 136 20.87 -2.60 -23.16
C THR A 136 21.56 -2.69 -21.78
N GLU A 137 22.54 -1.83 -21.50
CA GLU A 137 23.23 -1.80 -20.20
C GLU A 137 22.29 -1.38 -19.07
N MET A 138 21.52 -0.33 -19.27
CA MET A 138 20.56 0.16 -18.28
C MET A 138 19.49 -0.92 -18.00
N LEU A 139 18.96 -1.52 -19.06
CA LEU A 139 17.94 -2.58 -18.97
C LEU A 139 18.46 -3.80 -18.19
N ASN A 140 19.68 -4.24 -18.49
CA ASN A 140 20.32 -5.37 -17.80
C ASN A 140 20.61 -5.05 -16.32
N SER A 141 20.99 -3.82 -16.02
CA SER A 141 21.18 -3.38 -14.63
C SER A 141 19.88 -3.41 -13.84
N PHE A 142 18.80 -2.88 -14.39
CA PHE A 142 17.47 -2.93 -13.77
C PHE A 142 16.98 -4.37 -13.58
N LYS A 143 17.10 -5.20 -14.63
CA LYS A 143 16.72 -6.60 -14.56
C LYS A 143 17.49 -7.35 -13.47
N SER A 144 18.81 -7.15 -13.38
CA SER A 144 19.65 -7.81 -12.36
C SER A 144 19.24 -7.42 -10.93
N HIS A 145 18.88 -6.14 -10.68
CA HIS A 145 18.38 -5.71 -9.37
C HIS A 145 17.01 -6.29 -9.06
N TYR A 146 16.13 -6.34 -10.06
CA TYR A 146 14.81 -6.91 -9.95
C TYR A 146 14.87 -8.40 -9.63
N ASP A 147 15.67 -9.19 -10.38
CA ASP A 147 15.83 -10.63 -10.19
C ASP A 147 16.31 -10.95 -8.78
N LYS A 148 17.31 -10.24 -8.27
CA LYS A 148 17.82 -10.43 -6.89
C LYS A 148 16.75 -10.16 -5.83
N GLY A 149 15.93 -9.12 -6.02
CA GLY A 149 14.82 -8.81 -5.12
C GLY A 149 13.76 -9.91 -5.13
N PHE A 150 13.43 -10.41 -6.32
CA PHE A 150 12.42 -11.45 -6.48
C PHE A 150 12.87 -12.83 -6.00
N GLU A 151 14.12 -13.22 -6.21
CA GLU A 151 14.67 -14.47 -5.66
C GLU A 151 14.52 -14.51 -4.13
N GLY A 152 14.78 -13.38 -3.48
CA GLY A 152 14.55 -13.22 -2.04
C GLY A 152 13.08 -13.40 -1.63
N LEU A 153 12.14 -12.87 -2.42
CA LEU A 153 10.70 -13.01 -2.17
C LEU A 153 10.18 -14.43 -2.42
N LEU A 154 10.58 -15.05 -3.53
CA LEU A 154 10.17 -16.40 -3.90
C LEU A 154 10.66 -17.48 -2.92
N SER A 155 11.75 -17.19 -2.18
CA SER A 155 12.27 -18.10 -1.16
C SER A 155 11.52 -18.01 0.18
N GLN A 156 10.66 -17.01 0.36
CA GLN A 156 9.93 -16.78 1.61
C GLN A 156 8.66 -17.63 1.70
N SER A 157 8.28 -18.00 2.92
CA SER A 157 6.97 -18.62 3.15
C SER A 157 5.85 -17.60 2.93
N PRO A 158 4.62 -18.05 2.57
CA PRO A 158 3.46 -17.16 2.48
C PRO A 158 3.23 -16.30 3.73
N ARG A 159 3.53 -16.85 4.91
CA ARG A 159 3.47 -16.15 6.18
C ARG A 159 4.47 -15.00 6.23
N ASP A 160 5.71 -15.25 5.83
CA ASP A 160 6.77 -14.23 5.91
C ASP A 160 6.49 -13.10 4.91
N VAL A 161 6.00 -13.41 3.72
CA VAL A 161 5.56 -12.41 2.75
C VAL A 161 4.43 -11.55 3.32
N ALA A 162 3.42 -12.16 3.93
CA ALA A 162 2.31 -11.43 4.55
C ALA A 162 2.79 -10.54 5.71
N MET A 163 3.70 -11.03 6.55
CA MET A 163 4.27 -10.25 7.65
C MET A 163 5.13 -9.09 7.14
N ASN A 164 5.92 -9.29 6.09
CA ASN A 164 6.70 -8.23 5.47
C ASN A 164 5.80 -7.14 4.86
N ASN A 165 4.68 -7.52 4.26
CA ASN A 165 3.68 -6.56 3.78
C ASN A 165 3.04 -5.78 4.94
N LEU A 166 2.68 -6.46 6.05
CA LEU A 166 2.14 -5.78 7.25
C LEU A 166 3.10 -4.69 7.75
N PHE A 167 4.36 -5.03 7.95
CA PHE A 167 5.35 -4.09 8.46
C PHE A 167 5.72 -3.02 7.41
N GLY A 168 5.84 -3.39 6.15
CA GLY A 168 6.15 -2.49 5.06
C GLY A 168 5.09 -1.41 4.89
N GLU A 169 3.82 -1.79 4.76
CA GLU A 169 2.71 -0.85 4.60
C GLU A 169 2.48 0.00 5.86
N THR A 170 2.63 -0.57 7.06
CA THR A 170 2.53 0.19 8.31
C THR A 170 3.65 1.23 8.40
N THR A 171 4.88 0.86 8.05
CA THR A 171 6.04 1.76 8.05
C THR A 171 5.89 2.86 7.00
N TYR A 172 5.51 2.50 5.77
CA TYR A 172 5.21 3.46 4.72
C TYR A 172 4.12 4.45 5.16
N GLY A 173 3.03 3.93 5.71
CA GLY A 173 1.94 4.74 6.23
C GLY A 173 2.36 5.67 7.37
N PHE A 174 3.23 5.22 8.26
CA PHE A 174 3.79 6.06 9.32
C PHE A 174 4.56 7.25 8.74
N PHE A 175 5.45 7.02 7.78
CA PHE A 175 6.19 8.11 7.13
C PHE A 175 5.26 9.07 6.37
N LEU A 176 4.26 8.55 5.69
CA LEU A 176 3.26 9.37 5.01
C LEU A 176 2.48 10.22 6.00
N CYS A 177 2.11 9.66 7.17
CA CYS A 177 1.43 10.38 8.23
C CYS A 177 2.32 11.42 8.93
N LEU A 178 3.63 11.21 9.06
CA LEU A 178 4.55 12.23 9.56
C LEU A 178 4.44 13.52 8.73
N VAL A 179 4.43 13.39 7.41
CA VAL A 179 4.35 14.55 6.52
C VAL A 179 2.94 15.15 6.51
N THR A 180 1.91 14.32 6.32
CA THR A 180 0.53 14.81 6.19
C THR A 180 -0.01 15.40 7.48
N SER A 181 0.39 14.91 8.66
CA SER A 181 -0.03 15.45 9.97
C SER A 181 0.35 16.91 10.16
N ILE A 182 1.44 17.39 9.55
CA ILE A 182 1.83 18.81 9.59
C ILE A 182 0.73 19.69 8.98
N PHE A 183 0.17 19.25 7.86
CA PHE A 183 -0.88 19.99 7.14
C PHE A 183 -2.26 19.79 7.80
N LEU A 184 -2.50 18.58 8.28
CA LEU A 184 -3.80 18.21 8.87
C LEU A 184 -4.01 18.72 10.29
N THR A 185 -2.97 19.23 10.96
CA THR A 185 -3.09 19.81 12.33
C THR A 185 -3.72 21.21 12.34
N LYS A 186 -3.82 21.88 11.19
CA LYS A 186 -4.48 23.18 11.13
C LYS A 186 -5.92 23.09 11.64
N LYS A 187 -6.32 24.04 12.51
CA LYS A 187 -7.69 24.13 13.04
C LYS A 187 -8.69 24.13 11.88
N ILE A 188 -9.78 23.39 12.03
CA ILE A 188 -10.93 23.50 11.14
C ILE A 188 -11.43 24.94 11.25
N SER A 189 -11.28 25.73 10.19
CA SER A 189 -11.94 27.03 10.09
C SER A 189 -13.44 26.76 10.11
N LYS A 190 -14.12 27.39 11.09
CA LYS A 190 -15.58 27.32 11.20
C LYS A 190 -16.23 27.99 9.99
#